data_237fcb8ef9872c46461de458406d639d
#
_entry.id   237fcb8ef9872c46461de458406d639d
#
_cell.length_a   1.000
_cell.length_b   1.000
_cell.length_c   1.000
_cell.angle_alpha   90.00
_cell.angle_beta   90.00
_cell.angle_gamma   90.00
#
_symmetry.space_group_name_H-M   'P 1'
#
loop_
_entity.id
_entity.type
_entity.pdbx_description
1 polymer ?
#
loop_
_entity_poly.entity_id
_entity_poly.type
_entity_poly.pdbx_seq_one_letter_code
_entity_poly.pdbx_strand_id
1 'polypeptide(L)'
;SIVNHSNNIKDYEHIIFLIFSEFKKIIDNIGSNNLSFEIIKNADGNPKDYALCITNNVESQFSLNFFIDDFYFNKESSENFKNYRNSLLKLILSILNKYNKRLLRINQKLKDCDNMETFRIYGELITANLYKFDANSKLDFISVENYYDEQKLVKIPLDKRFSINQNAKRYFKKYNKLKNALDIVGIQKVETEQDLEYIQSVVYELENATSIEDIADIYSEISENVIFKTNSNINNDKSLKNKNSKIKKSKLTKDKKVTFNPIKYTIDDYTVLVGRNNVENDYLTLKYANKSDIWFHVKDFHGSHTI
;
A
#
# COMPACT_ATOMS: atom_id res chain seq x y z
N SER A 1 6.81 -48.91 -53.60
CA SER A 1 6.54 -48.80 -52.14
C SER A 1 7.67 -49.35 -51.25
N ILE A 2 8.50 -50.31 -51.75
CA ILE A 2 9.62 -50.90 -50.98
C ILE A 2 10.80 -49.91 -50.86
N VAL A 3 11.04 -49.05 -51.84
CA VAL A 3 12.12 -48.04 -51.79
C VAL A 3 11.90 -46.97 -50.77
N ASN A 4 10.66 -46.55 -50.50
CA ASN A 4 10.32 -45.57 -49.49
C ASN A 4 10.43 -46.11 -48.06
N HIS A 5 10.26 -47.43 -47.83
CA HIS A 5 10.40 -48.05 -46.51
C HIS A 5 11.89 -48.19 -46.10
N SER A 6 12.79 -48.45 -47.06
CA SER A 6 14.22 -48.58 -46.78
C SER A 6 14.89 -47.23 -46.46
N ASN A 7 14.42 -46.14 -47.06
CA ASN A 7 14.92 -44.78 -46.72
C ASN A 7 14.47 -44.34 -45.31
N ASN A 8 13.23 -44.65 -44.91
CA ASN A 8 12.77 -44.36 -43.58
C ASN A 8 13.55 -45.13 -42.47
N ILE A 9 13.89 -46.40 -42.73
CA ILE A 9 14.64 -47.21 -41.74
C ILE A 9 16.04 -46.64 -41.56
N LYS A 10 16.73 -46.26 -42.64
CA LYS A 10 18.06 -45.61 -42.52
C LYS A 10 18.04 -44.29 -41.81
N ASP A 11 16.98 -43.52 -41.97
CA ASP A 11 16.80 -42.25 -41.24
C ASP A 11 16.57 -42.51 -39.76
N TYR A 12 15.81 -43.54 -39.36
CA TYR A 12 15.63 -43.92 -37.96
C TYR A 12 16.93 -44.46 -37.33
N GLU A 13 17.67 -45.29 -38.05
CA GLU A 13 18.97 -45.79 -37.56
C GLU A 13 19.97 -44.63 -37.33
N HIS A 14 20.00 -43.66 -38.23
CA HIS A 14 20.83 -42.47 -38.08
C HIS A 14 20.41 -41.61 -36.87
N ILE A 15 19.12 -41.40 -36.67
CA ILE A 15 18.58 -40.65 -35.53
C ILE A 15 18.92 -41.38 -34.22
N ILE A 16 18.74 -42.69 -34.17
CA ILE A 16 19.11 -43.51 -33.00
C ILE A 16 20.58 -43.40 -32.69
N PHE A 17 21.43 -43.46 -33.72
CA PHE A 17 22.87 -43.32 -33.56
C PHE A 17 23.26 -41.94 -33.00
N LEU A 18 22.64 -40.85 -33.49
CA LEU A 18 22.85 -39.49 -32.96
C LEU A 18 22.43 -39.39 -31.50
N ILE A 19 21.24 -39.87 -31.17
CA ILE A 19 20.77 -39.88 -29.78
C ILE A 19 21.73 -40.68 -28.89
N PHE A 20 22.16 -41.85 -29.31
CA PHE A 20 23.10 -42.66 -28.53
C PHE A 20 24.49 -42.01 -28.39
N SER A 21 24.96 -41.33 -29.43
CA SER A 21 26.23 -40.60 -29.39
C SER A 21 26.20 -39.43 -28.38
N GLU A 22 25.10 -38.68 -28.35
CA GLU A 22 24.88 -37.59 -27.40
C GLU A 22 24.72 -38.14 -25.98
N PHE A 23 23.97 -39.21 -25.80
CA PHE A 23 23.82 -39.87 -24.51
C PHE A 23 25.13 -40.38 -23.95
N LYS A 24 26.00 -40.98 -24.79
CA LYS A 24 27.32 -41.42 -24.43
C LYS A 24 28.21 -40.25 -24.01
N LYS A 25 28.19 -39.12 -24.70
CA LYS A 25 28.90 -37.90 -24.30
C LYS A 25 28.47 -37.44 -22.94
N ILE A 26 27.15 -37.47 -22.62
CA ILE A 26 26.66 -37.09 -21.29
C ILE A 26 27.23 -38.03 -20.24
N ILE A 27 27.19 -39.34 -20.44
CA ILE A 27 27.73 -40.32 -19.47
C ILE A 27 29.24 -40.13 -19.29
N ASP A 28 30.01 -39.94 -20.37
CA ASP A 28 31.44 -39.74 -20.30
C ASP A 28 31.80 -38.45 -19.54
N ASN A 29 31.02 -37.39 -19.71
CA ASN A 29 31.18 -36.13 -18.97
C ASN A 29 30.80 -36.27 -17.49
N ILE A 30 29.78 -37.07 -17.16
CA ILE A 30 29.47 -37.41 -15.75
C ILE A 30 30.64 -38.15 -15.10
N GLY A 31 31.20 -39.11 -15.81
CA GLY A 31 32.34 -39.91 -15.32
C GLY A 31 33.63 -39.10 -15.14
N SER A 32 33.84 -38.06 -15.97
CA SER A 32 35.02 -37.19 -15.93
C SER A 32 34.88 -35.94 -15.03
N ASN A 33 33.74 -35.76 -14.38
CA ASN A 33 33.41 -34.59 -13.54
C ASN A 33 33.43 -33.24 -14.30
N ASN A 34 33.24 -33.26 -15.62
CA ASN A 34 33.17 -32.09 -16.51
C ASN A 34 31.75 -31.68 -16.76
N LEU A 35 30.97 -31.44 -15.71
CA LEU A 35 29.58 -31.02 -15.79
C LEU A 35 29.47 -29.53 -15.52
N SER A 36 28.78 -28.83 -16.40
CA SER A 36 28.31 -27.46 -16.16
C SER A 36 26.79 -27.45 -15.97
N PHE A 37 26.34 -26.54 -15.14
CA PHE A 37 24.92 -26.39 -14.80
C PHE A 37 24.47 -25.01 -15.22
N GLU A 38 23.30 -24.93 -15.84
CA GLU A 38 22.69 -23.67 -16.26
C GLU A 38 21.32 -23.52 -15.61
N ILE A 39 21.05 -22.33 -15.07
CA ILE A 39 19.75 -21.99 -14.49
C ILE A 39 18.84 -21.48 -15.61
N ILE A 40 17.76 -22.20 -15.86
CA ILE A 40 16.69 -21.79 -16.75
C ILE A 40 15.81 -20.78 -16.01
N LYS A 41 15.73 -19.54 -16.53
CA LYS A 41 14.92 -18.46 -15.96
C LYS A 41 13.60 -18.33 -16.70
N ASN A 42 12.55 -17.91 -16.01
CA ASN A 42 11.29 -17.52 -16.61
C ASN A 42 11.38 -16.12 -17.26
N ALA A 43 10.29 -15.64 -17.88
CA ALA A 43 10.23 -14.32 -18.51
C ALA A 43 10.55 -13.16 -17.54
N ASP A 44 10.32 -13.35 -16.25
CA ASP A 44 10.56 -12.36 -15.18
C ASP A 44 12.00 -12.45 -14.62
N GLY A 45 12.86 -13.29 -15.21
CA GLY A 45 14.25 -13.48 -14.76
C GLY A 45 14.42 -14.37 -13.53
N ASN A 46 13.35 -14.97 -13.00
CA ASN A 46 13.43 -15.84 -11.82
C ASN A 46 13.82 -17.27 -12.19
N PRO A 47 14.56 -17.99 -11.33
CA PRO A 47 14.90 -19.39 -11.51
C PRO A 47 13.64 -20.24 -11.67
N LYS A 48 13.47 -20.88 -12.82
CA LYS A 48 12.37 -21.82 -13.12
C LYS A 48 12.81 -23.26 -12.95
N ASP A 49 13.92 -23.61 -13.57
CA ASP A 49 14.45 -24.94 -13.65
C ASP A 49 15.97 -24.88 -13.82
N TYR A 50 16.63 -26.01 -13.87
CA TYR A 50 18.04 -26.10 -14.20
C TYR A 50 18.27 -27.17 -15.26
N ALA A 51 19.31 -27.00 -16.04
CA ALA A 51 19.75 -27.96 -17.03
C ALA A 51 21.20 -28.34 -16.84
N LEU A 52 21.51 -29.58 -17.20
CA LEU A 52 22.87 -30.07 -17.33
C LEU A 52 23.38 -29.63 -18.71
N CYS A 53 24.42 -28.83 -18.74
CA CYS A 53 25.08 -28.40 -19.97
C CYS A 53 26.42 -29.09 -20.14
N ILE A 54 26.71 -29.56 -21.38
CA ILE A 54 28.00 -30.07 -21.76
C ILE A 54 28.74 -28.93 -22.45
N THR A 55 29.54 -28.18 -21.72
CA THR A 55 30.37 -27.10 -22.28
C THR A 55 31.87 -27.46 -22.12
N ASN A 56 32.64 -27.16 -23.16
CA ASN A 56 34.11 -27.39 -23.12
C ASN A 56 34.89 -26.35 -22.34
N ASN A 57 34.17 -25.36 -21.72
CA ASN A 57 34.75 -24.29 -20.91
C ASN A 57 34.17 -24.36 -19.48
N VAL A 58 34.85 -25.14 -18.62
CA VAL A 58 34.42 -25.25 -17.20
C VAL A 58 35.34 -24.41 -16.33
N GLU A 59 34.87 -23.25 -15.92
CA GLU A 59 35.44 -22.49 -14.79
C GLU A 59 34.69 -22.71 -13.48
N SER A 60 33.66 -23.55 -13.39
CA SER A 60 32.90 -23.74 -12.16
C SER A 60 33.14 -25.12 -11.54
N GLN A 61 34.06 -25.21 -10.56
CA GLN A 61 34.34 -26.39 -9.74
C GLN A 61 33.28 -26.58 -8.61
N PHE A 62 32.01 -26.31 -8.85
CA PHE A 62 30.98 -26.57 -7.85
C PHE A 62 30.45 -27.99 -7.96
N SER A 63 30.33 -28.68 -6.82
CA SER A 63 29.70 -30.01 -6.80
C SER A 63 28.22 -29.88 -7.17
N LEU A 64 27.66 -30.91 -7.84
CA LEU A 64 26.24 -30.98 -8.19
C LEU A 64 25.35 -30.70 -6.96
N ASN A 65 25.69 -31.24 -5.82
CA ASN A 65 24.90 -31.04 -4.59
C ASN A 65 24.86 -29.57 -4.16
N PHE A 66 26.03 -28.88 -4.21
CA PHE A 66 26.07 -27.47 -3.88
C PHE A 66 25.21 -26.63 -4.86
N PHE A 67 25.29 -26.92 -6.16
CA PHE A 67 24.47 -26.23 -7.16
C PHE A 67 22.96 -26.45 -6.93
N ILE A 68 22.55 -27.68 -6.66
CA ILE A 68 21.14 -28.01 -6.42
C ILE A 68 20.67 -27.33 -5.12
N ASP A 69 21.45 -27.38 -4.06
CA ASP A 69 21.11 -26.71 -2.79
C ASP A 69 20.99 -25.20 -2.98
N ASP A 70 21.94 -24.56 -3.67
CA ASP A 70 21.88 -23.12 -3.95
C ASP A 70 20.67 -22.75 -4.83
N PHE A 71 20.39 -23.55 -5.88
CA PHE A 71 19.23 -23.35 -6.74
C PHE A 71 17.90 -23.38 -5.95
N TYR A 72 17.68 -24.42 -5.16
CA TYR A 72 16.44 -24.56 -4.38
C TYR A 72 16.36 -23.55 -3.24
N PHE A 73 17.46 -23.23 -2.60
CA PHE A 73 17.52 -22.20 -1.57
C PHE A 73 17.12 -20.83 -2.13
N ASN A 74 17.71 -20.45 -3.27
CA ASN A 74 17.40 -19.17 -3.92
C ASN A 74 15.96 -19.12 -4.44
N LYS A 75 15.46 -20.23 -5.00
CA LYS A 75 14.09 -20.34 -5.46
C LYS A 75 13.08 -20.23 -4.31
N GLU A 76 13.29 -20.98 -3.23
CA GLU A 76 12.41 -20.93 -2.04
C GLU A 76 12.47 -19.55 -1.38
N SER A 77 13.63 -18.94 -1.27
CA SER A 77 13.80 -17.60 -0.71
C SER A 77 13.03 -16.56 -1.52
N SER A 78 13.13 -16.62 -2.85
CA SER A 78 12.39 -15.71 -3.76
C SER A 78 10.88 -15.91 -3.66
N GLU A 79 10.41 -17.15 -3.62
CA GLU A 79 8.98 -17.46 -3.48
C GLU A 79 8.46 -17.01 -2.10
N ASN A 80 9.20 -17.26 -1.04
CA ASN A 80 8.85 -16.82 0.31
C ASN A 80 8.77 -15.29 0.41
N PHE A 81 9.75 -14.58 -0.17
CA PHE A 81 9.74 -13.12 -0.26
C PHE A 81 8.47 -12.61 -0.96
N LYS A 82 8.16 -13.13 -2.15
CA LYS A 82 6.96 -12.73 -2.93
C LYS A 82 5.68 -13.00 -2.16
N ASN A 83 5.54 -14.18 -1.56
CA ASN A 83 4.35 -14.56 -0.81
C ASN A 83 4.15 -13.67 0.43
N TYR A 84 5.24 -13.36 1.13
CA TYR A 84 5.20 -12.53 2.32
C TYR A 84 4.85 -11.08 1.96
N ARG A 85 5.52 -10.50 0.95
CA ARG A 85 5.21 -9.18 0.44
C ARG A 85 3.76 -9.05 -0.02
N ASN A 86 3.29 -9.99 -0.86
CA ASN A 86 1.94 -9.95 -1.40
C ASN A 86 0.86 -10.08 -0.31
N SER A 87 1.10 -10.91 0.70
CA SER A 87 0.17 -11.06 1.83
C SER A 87 0.05 -9.77 2.64
N LEU A 88 1.18 -9.12 2.92
CA LEU A 88 1.21 -7.86 3.64
C LEU A 88 0.60 -6.73 2.81
N LEU A 89 0.95 -6.64 1.53
CA LEU A 89 0.40 -5.65 0.60
C LEU A 89 -1.12 -5.76 0.50
N LYS A 90 -1.66 -6.98 0.37
CA LYS A 90 -3.12 -7.22 0.35
C LYS A 90 -3.80 -6.69 1.62
N LEU A 91 -3.19 -6.89 2.77
CA LEU A 91 -3.69 -6.39 4.05
C LEU A 91 -3.71 -4.85 4.05
N ILE A 92 -2.59 -4.20 3.69
CA ILE A 92 -2.48 -2.74 3.68
C ILE A 92 -3.44 -2.12 2.68
N LEU A 93 -3.58 -2.67 1.46
CA LEU A 93 -4.54 -2.21 0.45
C LEU A 93 -5.99 -2.32 0.95
N SER A 94 -6.32 -3.32 1.78
CA SER A 94 -7.64 -3.40 2.39
C SER A 94 -7.91 -2.25 3.37
N ILE A 95 -6.89 -1.85 4.13
CA ILE A 95 -6.95 -0.71 5.05
C ILE A 95 -7.05 0.60 4.27
N LEU A 96 -6.24 0.78 3.22
CA LEU A 96 -6.29 1.93 2.32
C LEU A 96 -7.71 2.14 1.76
N ASN A 97 -8.34 1.08 1.26
CA ASN A 97 -9.71 1.13 0.75
C ASN A 97 -10.71 1.54 1.83
N LYS A 98 -10.53 1.12 3.07
CA LYS A 98 -11.38 1.50 4.20
C LYS A 98 -11.26 2.99 4.52
N TYR A 99 -10.05 3.53 4.52
CA TYR A 99 -9.80 4.96 4.75
C TYR A 99 -10.30 5.83 3.59
N ASN A 100 -10.15 5.40 2.35
CA ASN A 100 -10.74 6.09 1.19
C ASN A 100 -12.28 6.18 1.31
N LYS A 101 -12.94 5.08 1.71
CA LYS A 101 -14.39 5.10 1.97
C LYS A 101 -14.76 6.00 3.15
N ARG A 102 -13.91 6.11 4.17
CA ARG A 102 -14.10 7.04 5.29
C ARG A 102 -14.03 8.48 4.79
N LEU A 103 -13.03 8.83 3.98
CA LEU A 103 -12.86 10.17 3.41
C LEU A 103 -14.06 10.56 2.53
N LEU A 104 -14.57 9.66 1.70
CA LEU A 104 -15.77 9.90 0.90
C LEU A 104 -16.99 10.26 1.78
N ARG A 105 -17.20 9.53 2.90
CA ARG A 105 -18.29 9.83 3.84
C ARG A 105 -18.11 11.17 4.56
N ILE A 106 -16.87 11.53 4.88
CA ILE A 106 -16.51 12.81 5.48
C ILE A 106 -16.84 13.94 4.50
N ASN A 107 -16.40 13.82 3.24
CA ASN A 107 -16.68 14.82 2.21
C ASN A 107 -18.17 14.98 1.93
N GLN A 108 -18.96 13.90 1.98
CA GLN A 108 -20.41 13.98 1.86
C GLN A 108 -21.04 14.76 3.03
N LYS A 109 -20.58 14.49 4.27
CA LYS A 109 -21.06 15.25 5.45
C LYS A 109 -20.69 16.73 5.37
N LEU A 110 -19.52 17.09 4.83
CA LEU A 110 -19.14 18.48 4.61
C LEU A 110 -20.07 19.16 3.61
N LYS A 111 -20.40 18.49 2.50
CA LYS A 111 -21.39 19.00 1.54
C LYS A 111 -22.78 19.20 2.15
N ASP A 112 -23.19 18.30 3.04
CA ASP A 112 -24.45 18.45 3.76
C ASP A 112 -24.44 19.71 4.67
N CYS A 113 -23.25 20.13 5.13
CA CYS A 113 -23.08 21.36 5.92
C CYS A 113 -23.16 22.65 5.08
N ASP A 114 -22.96 22.58 3.75
CA ASP A 114 -23.03 23.77 2.88
C ASP A 114 -24.39 24.50 2.96
N ASN A 115 -25.44 23.73 3.24
CA ASN A 115 -26.82 24.29 3.37
C ASN A 115 -27.10 24.87 4.78
N MET A 116 -26.13 24.94 5.68
CA MET A 116 -26.42 25.39 7.05
C MET A 116 -26.89 26.85 7.13
N GLU A 117 -26.29 27.74 6.32
CA GLU A 117 -26.65 29.14 6.28
C GLU A 117 -28.12 29.36 5.83
N THR A 118 -28.63 28.54 4.91
CA THR A 118 -30.04 28.56 4.52
C THR A 118 -30.97 28.29 5.70
N PHE A 119 -30.57 27.35 6.60
CA PHE A 119 -31.39 27.10 7.80
C PHE A 119 -31.33 28.24 8.83
N ARG A 120 -30.19 28.94 8.93
CA ARG A 120 -30.06 30.14 9.75
C ARG A 120 -30.98 31.23 9.22
N ILE A 121 -30.87 31.54 7.93
CA ILE A 121 -31.69 32.54 7.25
C ILE A 121 -33.16 32.23 7.40
N TYR A 122 -33.60 30.99 7.16
CA TYR A 122 -35.01 30.61 7.36
C TYR A 122 -35.49 30.79 8.78
N GLY A 123 -34.68 30.44 9.77
CA GLY A 123 -34.97 30.66 11.18
C GLY A 123 -35.17 32.14 11.51
N GLU A 124 -34.27 33.00 11.04
CA GLU A 124 -34.32 34.46 11.24
C GLU A 124 -35.51 35.09 10.51
N LEU A 125 -35.76 34.75 9.23
CA LEU A 125 -36.88 35.28 8.45
C LEU A 125 -38.23 34.88 9.07
N ILE A 126 -38.38 33.65 9.55
CA ILE A 126 -39.58 33.23 10.27
C ILE A 126 -39.75 34.07 11.54
N THR A 127 -38.68 34.22 12.33
CA THR A 127 -38.72 34.94 13.62
C THR A 127 -39.07 36.42 13.43
N ALA A 128 -38.44 37.06 12.42
CA ALA A 128 -38.68 38.48 12.12
C ALA A 128 -40.12 38.76 11.64
N ASN A 129 -40.81 37.77 11.02
CA ASN A 129 -42.14 37.93 10.47
C ASN A 129 -43.24 37.25 11.33
N LEU A 130 -42.91 36.79 12.55
CA LEU A 130 -43.90 36.13 13.44
C LEU A 130 -45.17 36.99 13.69
N TYR A 131 -45.01 38.31 13.74
CA TYR A 131 -46.12 39.24 13.98
C TYR A 131 -47.16 39.29 12.86
N LYS A 132 -46.81 38.78 11.66
CA LYS A 132 -47.72 38.73 10.50
C LYS A 132 -48.64 37.50 10.52
N PHE A 133 -48.38 36.55 11.40
CA PHE A 133 -49.05 35.25 11.41
C PHE A 133 -49.62 34.93 12.78
N ASP A 134 -50.71 34.16 12.82
CA ASP A 134 -51.18 33.62 14.11
C ASP A 134 -50.18 32.61 14.66
N ALA A 135 -49.78 32.79 15.91
CA ALA A 135 -48.75 31.97 16.58
C ALA A 135 -49.06 30.47 16.60
N ASN A 136 -50.32 30.10 16.56
CA ASN A 136 -50.80 28.71 16.60
C ASN A 136 -51.12 28.13 15.20
N SER A 137 -50.97 28.93 14.15
CA SER A 137 -51.26 28.45 12.79
C SER A 137 -50.29 27.35 12.37
N LYS A 138 -50.81 26.32 11.71
CA LYS A 138 -50.11 25.18 11.17
C LYS A 138 -50.14 25.22 9.67
N LEU A 139 -49.12 25.83 9.08
CA LEU A 139 -48.98 26.06 7.64
C LEU A 139 -47.95 25.12 7.01
N ASP A 140 -48.09 24.87 5.69
CA ASP A 140 -47.09 24.11 4.92
C ASP A 140 -45.86 24.94 4.57
N PHE A 141 -46.10 26.25 4.38
CA PHE A 141 -45.03 27.19 4.03
C PHE A 141 -45.49 28.61 4.41
N ILE A 142 -44.52 29.49 4.51
CA ILE A 142 -44.74 30.95 4.53
C ILE A 142 -43.96 31.59 3.41
N SER A 143 -44.48 32.69 2.86
CA SER A 143 -43.78 33.55 1.89
C SER A 143 -43.46 34.85 2.56
N VAL A 144 -42.16 35.16 2.68
CA VAL A 144 -41.63 36.34 3.36
C VAL A 144 -40.52 36.97 2.52
N GLU A 145 -40.34 38.28 2.70
CA GLU A 145 -39.25 39.00 2.06
C GLU A 145 -37.91 38.62 2.68
N ASN A 146 -36.93 38.29 1.84
CA ASN A 146 -35.57 37.97 2.27
C ASN A 146 -34.74 39.24 2.27
N TYR A 147 -34.50 39.83 3.42
CA TYR A 147 -33.66 41.02 3.57
C TYR A 147 -32.16 40.76 3.36
N TYR A 148 -31.74 39.52 3.20
CA TYR A 148 -30.39 39.14 2.83
C TYR A 148 -30.18 39.09 1.31
N ASP A 149 -31.27 39.07 0.49
CA ASP A 149 -31.22 38.98 -0.96
C ASP A 149 -32.26 39.98 -1.58
N GLU A 150 -31.90 41.25 -1.54
CA GLU A 150 -32.65 42.35 -2.17
C GLU A 150 -34.17 42.31 -1.96
N GLN A 151 -34.62 41.83 -0.79
CA GLN A 151 -36.06 41.71 -0.42
C GLN A 151 -36.88 40.77 -1.35
N LYS A 152 -36.21 39.87 -2.08
CA LYS A 152 -36.94 38.88 -2.88
C LYS A 152 -37.84 38.00 -2.01
N LEU A 153 -39.00 37.67 -2.53
CA LEU A 153 -39.91 36.75 -1.85
C LEU A 153 -39.34 35.34 -1.82
N VAL A 154 -39.18 34.81 -0.62
CA VAL A 154 -38.71 33.43 -0.39
C VAL A 154 -39.82 32.60 0.24
N LYS A 155 -40.06 31.44 -0.33
CA LYS A 155 -41.01 30.46 0.18
C LYS A 155 -40.29 29.51 1.14
N ILE A 156 -40.58 29.61 2.44
CA ILE A 156 -39.96 28.81 3.49
C ILE A 156 -40.90 27.64 3.82
N PRO A 157 -40.45 26.38 3.63
CA PRO A 157 -41.26 25.21 3.96
C PRO A 157 -41.39 25.04 5.48
N LEU A 158 -42.57 24.68 5.95
CA LEU A 158 -42.88 24.43 7.36
C LEU A 158 -43.43 23.01 7.55
N ASP A 159 -43.20 22.46 8.74
CA ASP A 159 -43.82 21.20 9.15
C ASP A 159 -45.16 21.50 9.86
N LYS A 160 -46.28 21.12 9.25
CA LYS A 160 -47.66 21.32 9.78
C LYS A 160 -47.91 20.80 11.18
N ARG A 161 -47.09 19.87 11.66
CA ARG A 161 -47.21 19.30 13.01
C ARG A 161 -46.83 20.32 14.10
N PHE A 162 -46.12 21.36 13.72
CA PHE A 162 -45.56 22.36 14.62
C PHE A 162 -46.07 23.76 14.30
N SER A 163 -46.16 24.61 15.32
CA SER A 163 -46.43 26.02 15.14
C SER A 163 -45.30 26.74 14.38
N ILE A 164 -45.57 27.95 13.88
CA ILE A 164 -44.55 28.73 13.15
C ILE A 164 -43.32 28.98 14.02
N ASN A 165 -43.50 29.35 15.31
CA ASN A 165 -42.37 29.53 16.24
C ASN A 165 -41.59 28.24 16.50
N GLN A 166 -42.28 27.11 16.60
CA GLN A 166 -41.62 25.83 16.75
C GLN A 166 -40.80 25.46 15.51
N ASN A 167 -41.28 25.78 14.30
CA ASN A 167 -40.56 25.60 13.07
C ASN A 167 -39.30 26.48 13.02
N ALA A 168 -39.35 27.75 13.43
CA ALA A 168 -38.15 28.59 13.56
C ALA A 168 -37.10 27.96 14.47
N LYS A 169 -37.49 27.50 15.68
CA LYS A 169 -36.60 26.81 16.61
C LYS A 169 -36.00 25.55 16.01
N ARG A 170 -36.75 24.81 15.18
CA ARG A 170 -36.24 23.63 14.47
C ARG A 170 -35.18 23.97 13.42
N TYR A 171 -35.37 25.08 12.70
CA TYR A 171 -34.36 25.58 11.76
C TYR A 171 -33.07 25.99 12.46
N PHE A 172 -33.14 26.73 13.57
CA PHE A 172 -31.98 27.04 14.37
C PHE A 172 -31.30 25.80 14.98
N LYS A 173 -32.07 24.80 15.41
CA LYS A 173 -31.53 23.52 15.87
C LYS A 173 -30.75 22.77 14.76
N LYS A 174 -31.30 22.80 13.53
CA LYS A 174 -30.60 22.23 12.35
C LYS A 174 -29.29 22.97 12.07
N TYR A 175 -29.34 24.31 12.05
CA TYR A 175 -28.16 25.16 11.86
C TYR A 175 -27.08 24.85 12.89
N ASN A 176 -27.40 24.91 14.19
CA ASN A 176 -26.44 24.65 15.26
C ASN A 176 -25.85 23.23 15.19
N LYS A 177 -26.67 22.23 14.83
CA LYS A 177 -26.21 20.86 14.63
C LYS A 177 -25.19 20.76 13.49
N LEU A 178 -25.45 21.41 12.37
CA LEU A 178 -24.54 21.40 11.21
C LEU A 178 -23.29 22.23 11.49
N LYS A 179 -23.39 23.38 12.14
CA LYS A 179 -22.27 24.20 12.56
C LYS A 179 -21.28 23.40 13.44
N ASN A 180 -21.80 22.76 14.49
CA ASN A 180 -20.97 21.95 15.38
C ASN A 180 -20.38 20.72 14.63
N ALA A 181 -21.13 20.16 13.67
CA ALA A 181 -20.63 19.05 12.86
C ALA A 181 -19.51 19.49 11.93
N LEU A 182 -19.57 20.70 11.38
CA LEU A 182 -18.56 21.22 10.45
C LEU A 182 -17.17 21.24 11.08
N ASP A 183 -17.05 21.74 12.31
CA ASP A 183 -15.78 21.82 13.04
C ASP A 183 -15.20 20.41 13.29
N ILE A 184 -16.03 19.49 13.79
CA ILE A 184 -15.61 18.11 14.08
C ILE A 184 -15.23 17.38 12.81
N VAL A 185 -16.03 17.50 11.74
CA VAL A 185 -15.81 16.81 10.48
C VAL A 185 -14.61 17.39 9.73
N GLY A 186 -14.34 18.70 9.88
CA GLY A 186 -13.14 19.34 9.36
C GLY A 186 -11.86 18.74 9.96
N ILE A 187 -11.80 18.59 11.30
CA ILE A 187 -10.68 17.94 11.99
C ILE A 187 -10.53 16.48 11.51
N GLN A 188 -11.63 15.72 11.48
CA GLN A 188 -11.61 14.33 11.01
C GLN A 188 -11.15 14.18 9.57
N LYS A 189 -11.39 15.18 8.72
CA LYS A 189 -10.89 15.20 7.35
C LYS A 189 -9.37 15.26 7.33
N VAL A 190 -8.78 16.25 8.01
CA VAL A 190 -7.33 16.43 8.07
C VAL A 190 -6.63 15.18 8.62
N GLU A 191 -7.12 14.63 9.74
CA GLU A 191 -6.58 13.40 10.32
C GLU A 191 -6.66 12.22 9.34
N THR A 192 -7.81 12.07 8.64
CA THR A 192 -7.99 10.96 7.69
C THR A 192 -7.10 11.12 6.44
N GLU A 193 -6.86 12.35 5.99
CA GLU A 193 -5.94 12.63 4.88
C GLU A 193 -4.49 12.33 5.27
N GLN A 194 -4.05 12.69 6.47
CA GLN A 194 -2.73 12.33 7.01
C GLN A 194 -2.55 10.80 7.15
N ASP A 195 -3.57 10.12 7.69
CA ASP A 195 -3.58 8.66 7.79
C ASP A 195 -3.47 8.00 6.40
N LEU A 196 -4.18 8.55 5.40
CA LEU A 196 -4.12 8.05 4.01
C LEU A 196 -2.74 8.24 3.40
N GLU A 197 -2.13 9.39 3.60
CA GLU A 197 -0.79 9.69 3.14
C GLU A 197 0.21 8.69 3.71
N TYR A 198 0.16 8.44 5.02
CA TYR A 198 1.02 7.45 5.67
C TYR A 198 0.77 6.01 5.14
N ILE A 199 -0.50 5.60 4.96
CA ILE A 199 -0.80 4.26 4.41
C ILE A 199 -0.26 4.12 2.98
N GLN A 200 -0.34 5.19 2.18
CA GLN A 200 0.18 5.20 0.81
C GLN A 200 1.71 5.11 0.78
N SER A 201 2.42 5.78 1.71
CA SER A 201 3.87 5.64 1.81
C SER A 201 4.28 4.19 2.14
N VAL A 202 3.57 3.54 3.06
CA VAL A 202 3.81 2.13 3.39
C VAL A 202 3.56 1.20 2.18
N VAL A 203 2.52 1.47 1.37
CA VAL A 203 2.30 0.71 0.11
C VAL A 203 3.48 0.87 -0.83
N TYR A 204 3.95 2.10 -1.03
CA TYR A 204 5.10 2.39 -1.87
C TYR A 204 6.37 1.67 -1.40
N GLU A 205 6.65 1.69 -0.10
CA GLU A 205 7.79 0.99 0.49
C GLU A 205 7.72 -0.53 0.27
N LEU A 206 6.54 -1.13 0.47
CA LEU A 206 6.33 -2.56 0.22
C LEU A 206 6.48 -2.95 -1.26
N GLU A 207 6.07 -2.07 -2.17
CA GLU A 207 6.22 -2.32 -3.61
C GLU A 207 7.69 -2.27 -4.04
N ASN A 208 8.49 -1.42 -3.39
CA ASN A 208 9.91 -1.23 -3.67
C ASN A 208 10.85 -2.08 -2.79
N ALA A 209 10.31 -2.82 -1.82
CA ALA A 209 11.10 -3.71 -0.99
C ALA A 209 11.82 -4.78 -1.84
N THR A 210 13.11 -4.96 -1.59
CA THR A 210 13.99 -5.87 -2.35
C THR A 210 14.42 -7.09 -1.54
N SER A 211 14.31 -7.03 -0.22
CA SER A 211 14.76 -8.08 0.70
C SER A 211 13.68 -8.46 1.72
N ILE A 212 13.86 -9.61 2.36
CA ILE A 212 12.99 -10.04 3.47
C ILE A 212 13.16 -9.13 4.69
N GLU A 213 14.37 -8.61 4.87
CA GLU A 213 14.72 -7.67 5.93
C GLU A 213 13.94 -6.36 5.78
N ASP A 214 13.85 -5.81 4.56
CA ASP A 214 13.05 -4.61 4.29
C ASP A 214 11.59 -4.81 4.70
N ILE A 215 11.00 -5.96 4.32
CA ILE A 215 9.61 -6.29 4.69
C ILE A 215 9.46 -6.46 6.21
N ALA A 216 10.45 -7.03 6.89
CA ALA A 216 10.42 -7.21 8.33
C ALA A 216 10.49 -5.87 9.07
N ASP A 217 11.28 -4.93 8.57
CA ASP A 217 11.38 -3.57 9.11
C ASP A 217 10.06 -2.81 8.93
N ILE A 218 9.47 -2.83 7.71
CA ILE A 218 8.15 -2.26 7.44
C ILE A 218 7.08 -2.92 8.34
N TYR A 219 7.09 -4.25 8.47
CA TYR A 219 6.14 -4.94 9.36
C TYR A 219 6.29 -4.52 10.82
N SER A 220 7.51 -4.32 11.29
CA SER A 220 7.77 -3.83 12.64
C SER A 220 7.19 -2.44 12.85
N GLU A 221 7.42 -1.52 11.91
CA GLU A 221 6.87 -0.16 11.90
C GLU A 221 5.34 -0.15 11.98
N ILE A 222 4.67 -0.83 11.03
CA ILE A 222 3.21 -0.87 10.98
C ILE A 222 2.58 -1.56 12.19
N SER A 223 3.28 -2.54 12.79
CA SER A 223 2.78 -3.26 13.97
C SER A 223 2.71 -2.37 15.21
N GLU A 224 3.50 -1.31 15.26
CA GLU A 224 3.53 -0.32 16.34
C GLU A 224 2.54 0.82 16.11
N ASN A 225 2.16 1.07 14.86
CA ASN A 225 1.26 2.17 14.50
C ASN A 225 -0.20 1.86 14.85
N VAL A 226 -0.88 2.84 15.45
CA VAL A 226 -2.28 2.73 15.92
C VAL A 226 -3.25 2.44 14.77
N ILE A 227 -3.02 3.00 13.58
CA ILE A 227 -3.85 2.80 12.37
C ILE A 227 -4.00 1.31 12.07
N PHE A 228 -2.88 0.59 12.11
CA PHE A 228 -2.85 -0.82 11.79
C PHE A 228 -3.30 -1.70 12.95
N LYS A 229 -3.01 -1.33 14.19
CA LYS A 229 -3.49 -2.03 15.40
C LYS A 229 -5.01 -2.08 15.50
N THR A 230 -5.67 -0.97 15.17
CA THR A 230 -7.14 -0.86 15.29
C THR A 230 -7.89 -1.47 14.11
N ASN A 231 -7.26 -1.57 12.95
CA ASN A 231 -7.91 -1.94 11.69
C ASN A 231 -7.66 -3.37 11.24
N SER A 232 -6.71 -4.06 11.84
CA SER A 232 -6.28 -5.35 11.35
C SER A 232 -6.30 -6.42 12.42
N ASN A 233 -6.69 -7.62 11.98
CA ASN A 233 -6.32 -8.86 12.63
C ASN A 233 -4.83 -9.21 12.36
N ILE A 234 -3.93 -8.22 12.25
CA ILE A 234 -2.48 -8.45 12.02
C ILE A 234 -1.96 -9.44 13.06
N ASN A 235 -2.50 -9.37 14.29
CA ASN A 235 -2.18 -10.30 15.36
C ASN A 235 -2.77 -11.71 15.21
N ASN A 236 -3.71 -11.93 14.26
CA ASN A 236 -4.41 -13.19 14.10
C ASN A 236 -4.04 -13.98 12.83
N ASP A 237 -3.22 -13.39 11.95
CA ASP A 237 -2.78 -14.11 10.75
C ASP A 237 -1.72 -15.15 11.15
N LYS A 238 -2.19 -16.41 11.26
CA LYS A 238 -1.35 -17.56 11.62
C LYS A 238 -0.24 -17.82 10.61
N SER A 239 -0.39 -17.36 9.36
CA SER A 239 0.61 -17.53 8.31
C SER A 239 1.85 -16.68 8.57
N LEU A 240 1.67 -15.50 9.16
CA LEU A 240 2.75 -14.59 9.56
C LEU A 240 3.38 -14.99 10.91
N LYS A 241 2.58 -15.58 11.83
CA LYS A 241 3.08 -16.02 13.15
C LYS A 241 3.96 -17.27 13.10
N ASN A 242 3.69 -18.22 12.21
CA ASN A 242 4.41 -19.51 12.20
C ASN A 242 5.83 -19.40 11.62
N LYS A 243 6.15 -18.38 10.84
CA LYS A 243 7.50 -18.18 10.28
C LYS A 243 8.39 -17.29 11.16
N ASN A 244 7.80 -16.39 11.96
CA ASN A 244 8.53 -15.57 12.93
C ASN A 244 8.95 -16.32 14.21
N SER A 245 8.50 -17.55 14.43
CA SER A 245 8.89 -18.34 15.61
C SER A 245 10.35 -18.81 15.58
N LYS A 246 11.03 -18.73 14.44
CA LYS A 246 12.49 -19.00 14.32
C LYS A 246 13.35 -17.74 14.43
N ILE A 247 12.78 -16.56 14.25
CA ILE A 247 13.44 -15.31 14.65
C ILE A 247 13.25 -15.21 16.15
N LYS A 248 14.30 -15.53 16.91
CA LYS A 248 14.34 -15.52 18.38
C LYS A 248 13.58 -14.30 18.89
N LYS A 249 12.53 -14.53 19.72
CA LYS A 249 11.96 -13.51 20.60
C LYS A 249 13.06 -13.03 21.53
N SER A 250 13.94 -12.16 21.06
CA SER A 250 14.72 -11.33 21.95
C SER A 250 13.71 -10.42 22.63
N LYS A 251 13.67 -10.46 23.96
CA LYS A 251 12.91 -9.55 24.81
C LYS A 251 13.14 -8.13 24.28
N LEU A 252 12.10 -7.55 23.69
CA LEU A 252 12.08 -6.15 23.27
C LEU A 252 12.06 -5.29 24.53
N THR A 253 13.24 -5.00 25.05
CA THR A 253 13.46 -3.88 25.96
C THR A 253 13.23 -2.58 25.21
N LYS A 254 12.76 -1.58 25.92
CA LYS A 254 12.30 -0.25 25.46
C LYS A 254 13.32 0.62 24.68
N ASP A 255 14.50 0.11 24.43
CA ASP A 255 15.58 0.78 23.68
C ASP A 255 15.97 -0.03 22.45
N LYS A 256 15.02 -0.21 21.51
CA LYS A 256 15.42 -0.61 20.17
C LYS A 256 16.21 0.53 19.55
N LYS A 257 17.53 0.40 19.49
CA LYS A 257 18.36 1.14 18.54
C LYS A 257 17.74 0.87 17.16
N VAL A 258 17.21 1.92 16.54
CA VAL A 258 16.90 1.88 15.11
C VAL A 258 18.17 1.43 14.42
N THR A 259 18.14 0.28 13.77
CA THR A 259 19.28 -0.18 12.95
C THR A 259 19.30 0.71 11.73
N PHE A 260 20.03 1.83 11.82
CA PHE A 260 20.21 2.76 10.72
C PHE A 260 21.17 2.14 9.72
N ASN A 261 20.64 1.73 8.58
CA ASN A 261 21.39 1.09 7.50
C ASN A 261 20.88 1.56 6.12
N PRO A 262 21.01 2.87 5.82
CA PRO A 262 20.56 3.44 4.56
C PRO A 262 21.35 2.87 3.39
N ILE A 263 20.76 2.90 2.20
CA ILE A 263 21.50 2.56 0.98
C ILE A 263 22.55 3.64 0.75
N LYS A 264 23.79 3.21 0.54
CA LYS A 264 24.91 4.12 0.33
C LYS A 264 25.43 4.03 -1.10
N TYR A 265 25.48 5.18 -1.75
CA TYR A 265 26.15 5.36 -3.04
C TYR A 265 27.33 6.29 -2.88
N THR A 266 28.36 6.09 -3.71
CA THR A 266 29.48 7.02 -3.84
C THR A 266 29.50 7.52 -5.27
N ILE A 267 29.37 8.84 -5.44
CA ILE A 267 29.36 9.52 -6.75
C ILE A 267 30.47 10.56 -6.69
N ASP A 268 31.54 10.34 -7.44
CA ASP A 268 32.76 11.10 -7.36
C ASP A 268 33.26 11.17 -5.90
N ASP A 269 33.42 12.35 -5.33
CA ASP A 269 33.85 12.58 -3.94
C ASP A 269 32.69 12.67 -2.94
N TYR A 270 31.44 12.48 -3.41
CA TYR A 270 30.25 12.60 -2.57
C TYR A 270 29.73 11.24 -2.11
N THR A 271 29.33 11.19 -0.85
CA THR A 271 28.55 10.06 -0.30
C THR A 271 27.08 10.42 -0.33
N VAL A 272 26.28 9.58 -0.99
CA VAL A 272 24.82 9.73 -1.09
C VAL A 272 24.16 8.64 -0.26
N LEU A 273 23.34 9.03 0.70
CA LEU A 273 22.57 8.13 1.56
C LEU A 273 21.09 8.20 1.20
N VAL A 274 20.47 7.03 1.06
CA VAL A 274 19.04 6.91 0.70
C VAL A 274 18.35 6.07 1.76
N GLY A 275 17.33 6.63 2.39
CA GLY A 275 16.51 5.93 3.38
C GLY A 275 15.65 4.85 2.72
N ARG A 276 15.50 3.68 3.36
CA ARG A 276 14.76 2.52 2.84
C ARG A 276 13.31 2.48 3.28
N ASN A 277 12.96 3.15 4.36
CA ASN A 277 11.63 3.20 4.94
C ASN A 277 11.42 4.53 5.69
N ASN A 278 10.18 4.79 6.14
CA ASN A 278 9.82 6.04 6.82
C ASN A 278 10.66 6.30 8.07
N VAL A 279 10.99 5.27 8.84
CA VAL A 279 11.80 5.39 10.07
C VAL A 279 13.22 5.81 9.74
N GLU A 280 13.82 5.23 8.70
CA GLU A 280 15.14 5.63 8.21
C GLU A 280 15.14 7.01 7.56
N ASN A 281 14.09 7.35 6.80
CA ASN A 281 13.90 8.68 6.23
C ASN A 281 13.89 9.76 7.31
N ASP A 282 13.12 9.55 8.38
CA ASP A 282 13.06 10.44 9.52
C ASP A 282 14.39 10.54 10.26
N TYR A 283 15.03 9.39 10.50
CA TYR A 283 16.33 9.37 11.17
C TYR A 283 17.40 10.08 10.34
N LEU A 284 17.44 9.81 9.03
CA LEU A 284 18.38 10.41 8.09
C LEU A 284 18.24 11.94 8.11
N THR A 285 17.01 12.45 8.00
CA THR A 285 16.74 13.88 7.91
C THR A 285 16.89 14.61 9.25
N LEU A 286 16.37 14.02 10.34
CA LEU A 286 16.24 14.73 11.62
C LEU A 286 17.42 14.53 12.56
N LYS A 287 18.19 13.43 12.41
CA LYS A 287 19.26 13.07 13.33
C LYS A 287 20.63 12.91 12.70
N TYR A 288 20.71 12.41 11.48
CA TYR A 288 21.97 12.10 10.83
C TYR A 288 22.51 13.28 10.02
N ALA A 289 21.64 13.96 9.25
CA ALA A 289 22.02 15.06 8.38
C ALA A 289 22.65 16.24 9.12
N ASN A 290 23.69 16.81 8.54
CA ASN A 290 24.29 18.06 8.97
C ASN A 290 23.66 19.25 8.22
N LYS A 291 23.79 20.45 8.76
CA LYS A 291 23.26 21.69 8.14
C LYS A 291 23.90 22.00 6.77
N SER A 292 25.06 21.43 6.47
CA SER A 292 25.80 21.61 5.20
C SER A 292 25.37 20.62 4.13
N ASP A 293 24.65 19.56 4.49
CA ASP A 293 24.31 18.50 3.58
C ASP A 293 23.13 18.91 2.70
N ILE A 294 23.07 18.35 1.48
CA ILE A 294 22.01 18.65 0.54
C ILE A 294 20.95 17.55 0.64
N TRP A 295 19.72 17.95 0.88
CA TRP A 295 18.59 17.05 0.99
C TRP A 295 17.75 17.03 -0.28
N PHE A 296 17.38 15.85 -0.74
CA PHE A 296 16.52 15.65 -1.90
C PHE A 296 15.32 14.78 -1.52
N HIS A 297 14.17 15.17 -2.04
CA HIS A 297 12.94 14.39 -2.01
C HIS A 297 12.09 14.70 -3.24
N VAL A 298 11.33 13.72 -3.73
CA VAL A 298 10.41 13.92 -4.84
C VAL A 298 9.26 14.82 -4.39
N LYS A 299 8.93 15.83 -5.20
CA LYS A 299 7.86 16.77 -4.88
C LYS A 299 6.49 16.13 -5.10
N ASP A 300 5.59 16.27 -4.14
CA ASP A 300 4.19 15.83 -4.18
C ASP A 300 3.98 14.30 -4.36
N PHE A 301 5.00 13.48 -4.12
CA PHE A 301 4.94 12.02 -4.19
C PHE A 301 5.65 11.38 -3.00
N HIS A 302 5.25 10.13 -2.70
CA HIS A 302 5.98 9.31 -1.73
C HIS A 302 7.32 8.87 -2.31
N GLY A 303 8.35 8.88 -1.48
CA GLY A 303 9.70 8.51 -1.92
C GLY A 303 10.70 8.49 -0.77
N SER A 304 11.89 7.98 -1.04
CA SER A 304 12.98 7.98 -0.09
C SER A 304 13.57 9.36 0.10
N HIS A 305 13.97 9.68 1.33
CA HIS A 305 14.83 10.83 1.60
C HIS A 305 16.25 10.50 1.19
N THR A 306 16.90 11.45 0.53
CA THR A 306 18.27 11.31 0.04
C THR A 306 19.10 12.47 0.56
N ILE A 307 20.27 12.19 1.08
CA ILE A 307 21.22 13.16 1.59
C ILE A 307 22.61 12.87 1.06
#